data_5cb2cb9762c7520da451377db1608443
#
_entry.id   5cb2cb9762c7520da451377db1608443
#
_cell.length_a   1.000
_cell.length_b   1.000
_cell.length_c   1.000
_cell.angle_alpha   90.00
_cell.angle_beta   90.00
_cell.angle_gamma   90.00
#
_symmetry.space_group_name_H-M   'P 1'
#
loop_
_entity.id
_entity.type
_entity.pdbx_description
1 polymer ?
#
loop_
_entity_poly.entity_id
_entity_poly.type
_entity_poly.pdbx_seq_one_letter_code
_entity_poly.pdbx_strand_id
1 'polypeptide(L)'
;YVNDADSLSVVRGRSTEPLDGTFIVFDLETTGLNPEDGAKLIEIGAVKVKNGRIVDTYSQLINPQMIVPPHITQLTGITTYDVSGKPTVKHAMKEFERWLGFETPFLAHNATFDLKFLDWATAETWPNRPLFDHPFLDTLEMSRDIHPEIRHHKVADLIKRYHVADVEQHRALSDAMQEQALYQIMCKEYFLGA
;
A
#
# COMPACT_ATOMS: atom_id res chain seq x y z
N TYR A 1 4.38 12.00 20.87
CA TYR A 1 4.17 11.61 19.47
C TYR A 1 2.81 12.13 19.07
N VAL A 2 2.78 13.22 18.31
CA VAL A 2 1.58 13.68 17.61
C VAL A 2 1.19 12.54 16.65
N ASN A 3 -0.06 12.16 16.65
CA ASN A 3 -0.55 11.10 15.78
C ASN A 3 -0.19 11.40 14.33
N ASP A 4 0.80 10.70 13.78
CA ASP A 4 1.24 10.86 12.39
C ASP A 4 0.05 10.73 11.40
N ALA A 5 -0.97 9.95 11.78
CA ALA A 5 -2.20 9.80 11.02
C ALA A 5 -2.97 11.12 10.88
N ASP A 6 -3.07 11.92 11.95
CA ASP A 6 -3.80 13.19 11.91
C ASP A 6 -3.05 14.25 11.09
N SER A 7 -1.72 14.28 11.18
CA SER A 7 -0.90 15.17 10.36
C SER A 7 -0.97 14.80 8.88
N LEU A 8 -0.95 13.52 8.55
CA LEU A 8 -1.11 13.02 7.18
C LEU A 8 -2.48 13.33 6.59
N SER A 9 -3.55 13.19 7.38
CA SER A 9 -4.92 13.49 6.92
C SER A 9 -5.11 14.96 6.56
N VAL A 10 -4.47 15.87 7.28
CA VAL A 10 -4.55 17.30 7.02
C VAL A 10 -3.74 17.71 5.79
N VAL A 11 -2.55 17.11 5.61
CA VAL A 11 -1.61 17.50 4.54
C VAL A 11 -1.91 16.82 3.21
N ARG A 12 -2.49 15.60 3.22
CA ARG A 12 -2.59 14.75 2.03
C ARG A 12 -4.01 14.49 1.53
N GLY A 13 -5.02 15.17 2.08
CA GLY A 13 -6.38 14.99 1.62
C GLY A 13 -6.89 13.56 1.79
N ARG A 14 -6.77 13.02 3.01
CA ARG A 14 -7.35 11.72 3.37
C ARG A 14 -8.85 11.70 3.10
N SER A 15 -9.31 10.73 2.32
CA SER A 15 -10.73 10.51 2.11
C SER A 15 -11.35 9.79 3.30
N THR A 16 -12.51 10.26 3.76
CA THR A 16 -13.35 9.60 4.76
C THR A 16 -14.50 8.83 4.13
N GLU A 17 -14.69 8.99 2.83
CA GLU A 17 -15.74 8.32 2.05
C GLU A 17 -15.11 7.41 1.01
N PRO A 18 -15.84 6.37 0.55
CA PRO A 18 -15.37 5.50 -0.51
C PRO A 18 -14.92 6.26 -1.75
N LEU A 19 -13.81 5.82 -2.34
CA LEU A 19 -13.27 6.37 -3.58
C LEU A 19 -14.14 5.98 -4.76
N ASP A 20 -14.37 6.92 -5.66
CA ASP A 20 -15.13 6.75 -6.88
C ASP A 20 -14.26 6.90 -8.13
N GLY A 21 -14.75 6.41 -9.27
CA GLY A 21 -14.06 6.55 -10.55
C GLY A 21 -12.81 5.67 -10.68
N THR A 22 -11.65 6.31 -10.91
CA THR A 22 -10.36 5.63 -11.06
C THR A 22 -9.51 5.84 -9.83
N PHE A 23 -8.99 4.77 -9.24
CA PHE A 23 -8.07 4.79 -8.12
C PHE A 23 -7.09 3.62 -8.18
N ILE A 24 -6.05 3.70 -7.35
CA ILE A 24 -5.01 2.69 -7.24
C ILE A 24 -5.13 2.00 -5.88
N VAL A 25 -5.03 0.68 -5.86
CA VAL A 25 -4.78 -0.09 -4.64
C VAL A 25 -3.36 -0.57 -4.70
N PHE A 26 -2.56 -0.32 -3.69
CA PHE A 26 -1.18 -0.79 -3.66
C PHE A 26 -0.76 -1.33 -2.31
N ASP A 27 0.24 -2.17 -2.35
CA ASP A 27 0.94 -2.72 -1.21
C ASP A 27 2.44 -2.71 -1.46
N LEU A 28 3.23 -2.66 -0.39
CA LEU A 28 4.68 -2.60 -0.42
C LEU A 28 5.28 -3.73 0.40
N GLU A 29 6.37 -4.33 -0.09
CA GLU A 29 7.23 -5.17 0.72
C GLU A 29 8.54 -4.43 1.04
N THR A 30 9.02 -4.60 2.26
CA THR A 30 10.15 -3.84 2.81
C THR A 30 11.11 -4.73 3.58
N THR A 31 12.32 -4.26 3.81
CA THR A 31 13.32 -4.97 4.64
C THR A 31 13.10 -4.79 6.15
N GLY A 32 12.15 -3.95 6.56
CA GLY A 32 11.87 -3.65 7.97
C GLY A 32 10.75 -2.64 8.11
N LEU A 33 10.55 -2.11 9.32
CA LEU A 33 9.36 -1.33 9.65
C LEU A 33 9.50 0.18 9.43
N ASN A 34 10.74 0.70 9.38
CA ASN A 34 10.94 2.15 9.36
C ASN A 34 12.11 2.54 8.46
N PRO A 35 11.88 3.41 7.45
CA PRO A 35 12.98 3.92 6.60
C PRO A 35 14.05 4.68 7.40
N GLU A 36 13.68 5.35 8.48
CA GLU A 36 14.63 6.07 9.35
C GLU A 36 15.63 5.12 10.03
N ASP A 37 15.23 3.88 10.28
CA ASP A 37 16.09 2.84 10.84
C ASP A 37 16.85 2.05 9.75
N GLY A 38 16.82 2.53 8.52
CA GLY A 38 17.54 1.93 7.39
C GLY A 38 16.74 0.88 6.61
N ALA A 39 15.46 0.67 6.91
CA ALA A 39 14.62 -0.21 6.13
C ALA A 39 14.40 0.34 4.70
N LYS A 40 14.35 -0.56 3.73
CA LYS A 40 14.26 -0.25 2.29
C LYS A 40 13.08 -0.96 1.64
N LEU A 41 12.58 -0.39 0.54
CA LEU A 41 11.62 -1.05 -0.35
C LEU A 41 12.28 -2.20 -1.10
N ILE A 42 11.57 -3.32 -1.22
CA ILE A 42 11.97 -4.47 -2.03
C ILE A 42 10.92 -4.89 -3.07
N GLU A 43 9.66 -4.49 -2.90
CA GLU A 43 8.62 -4.73 -3.90
C GLU A 43 7.55 -3.65 -3.83
N ILE A 44 7.04 -3.23 -5.00
CA ILE A 44 5.81 -2.46 -5.16
C ILE A 44 4.85 -3.31 -5.98
N GLY A 45 3.64 -3.53 -5.47
CA GLY A 45 2.54 -4.16 -6.18
C GLY A 45 1.32 -3.26 -6.16
N ALA A 46 0.67 -3.08 -7.30
CA ALA A 46 -0.49 -2.20 -7.38
C ALA A 46 -1.48 -2.65 -8.45
N VAL A 47 -2.73 -2.32 -8.25
CA VAL A 47 -3.80 -2.50 -9.24
C VAL A 47 -4.49 -1.17 -9.50
N LYS A 48 -4.73 -0.88 -10.77
CA LYS A 48 -5.54 0.25 -11.20
C LYS A 48 -6.99 -0.20 -11.34
N VAL A 49 -7.86 0.45 -10.60
CA VAL A 49 -9.29 0.15 -10.58
C VAL A 49 -10.05 1.26 -11.29
N LYS A 50 -10.97 0.90 -12.15
CA LYS A 50 -11.88 1.83 -12.81
C LYS A 50 -13.30 1.25 -12.79
N ASN A 51 -14.24 2.01 -12.23
CA ASN A 51 -15.64 1.58 -12.11
C ASN A 51 -15.77 0.17 -11.46
N GLY A 52 -15.04 -0.06 -10.38
CA GLY A 52 -15.06 -1.31 -9.61
C GLY A 52 -14.34 -2.51 -10.25
N ARG A 53 -13.64 -2.32 -11.37
CA ARG A 53 -12.89 -3.38 -12.06
C ARG A 53 -11.42 -3.06 -12.14
N ILE A 54 -10.58 -4.07 -11.93
CA ILE A 54 -9.14 -3.97 -12.18
C ILE A 54 -8.94 -3.87 -13.70
N VAL A 55 -8.32 -2.78 -14.14
CA VAL A 55 -8.04 -2.50 -15.57
C VAL A 55 -6.55 -2.57 -15.91
N ASP A 56 -5.67 -2.49 -14.91
CA ASP A 56 -4.22 -2.60 -15.10
C ASP A 56 -3.55 -3.03 -13.79
N THR A 57 -2.34 -3.57 -13.89
CA THR A 57 -1.54 -4.02 -12.74
C THR A 57 -0.10 -3.54 -12.88
N TYR A 58 0.53 -3.30 -11.72
CA TYR A 58 1.95 -2.98 -11.62
C TYR A 58 2.61 -3.92 -10.61
N SER A 59 3.77 -4.47 -10.95
CA SER A 59 4.55 -5.30 -10.04
C SER A 59 6.04 -5.12 -10.34
N GLN A 60 6.81 -4.68 -9.34
CA GLN A 60 8.23 -4.43 -9.49
C GLN A 60 9.00 -4.80 -8.23
N LEU A 61 9.93 -5.76 -8.36
CA LEU A 61 10.96 -5.98 -7.36
C LEU A 61 12.00 -4.86 -7.43
N ILE A 62 12.49 -4.44 -6.28
CA ILE A 62 13.44 -3.32 -6.14
C ILE A 62 14.69 -3.80 -5.44
N ASN A 63 15.84 -3.42 -5.98
CA ASN A 63 17.13 -3.67 -5.33
C ASN A 63 17.32 -2.70 -4.15
N PRO A 64 17.27 -3.18 -2.89
CA PRO A 64 17.45 -2.33 -1.71
C PRO A 64 18.91 -1.92 -1.49
N GLN A 65 19.86 -2.47 -2.29
CA GLN A 65 21.30 -2.29 -2.13
C GLN A 65 21.80 -2.73 -0.74
N MET A 66 21.15 -3.71 -0.17
CA MET A 66 21.49 -4.36 1.09
C MET A 66 21.02 -5.82 1.07
N ILE A 67 21.50 -6.60 2.03
CA ILE A 67 21.02 -7.97 2.22
C ILE A 67 19.57 -7.92 2.73
N VAL A 68 18.69 -8.69 2.11
CA VAL A 68 17.32 -8.88 2.62
C VAL A 68 17.40 -9.72 3.90
N PRO A 69 16.90 -9.23 5.03
CA PRO A 69 16.96 -9.97 6.29
C PRO A 69 16.29 -11.35 6.17
N PRO A 70 16.85 -12.40 6.79
CA PRO A 70 16.30 -13.76 6.68
C PRO A 70 14.83 -13.89 7.06
N HIS A 71 14.38 -13.16 8.08
CA HIS A 71 12.97 -13.18 8.51
C HIS A 71 12.04 -12.55 7.45
N ILE A 72 12.52 -11.56 6.68
CA ILE A 72 11.77 -10.98 5.57
C ILE A 72 11.68 -11.98 4.41
N THR A 73 12.77 -12.65 4.08
CA THR A 73 12.75 -13.74 3.08
C THR A 73 11.81 -14.86 3.50
N GLN A 74 11.79 -15.22 4.78
CA GLN A 74 10.85 -16.22 5.31
C GLN A 74 9.38 -15.77 5.17
N LEU A 75 9.12 -14.48 5.38
CA LEU A 75 7.77 -13.91 5.29
C LEU A 75 7.29 -13.78 3.84
N THR A 76 8.13 -13.19 2.98
CA THR A 76 7.74 -12.76 1.62
C THR A 76 8.16 -13.72 0.52
N GLY A 77 9.10 -14.62 0.79
CA GLY A 77 9.77 -15.45 -0.20
C GLY A 77 10.83 -14.70 -1.03
N ILE A 78 10.98 -13.38 -0.85
CA ILE A 78 11.93 -12.56 -1.61
C ILE A 78 13.31 -12.69 -1.00
N THR A 79 14.28 -13.12 -1.81
CA THR A 79 15.69 -13.30 -1.41
C THR A 79 16.55 -12.12 -1.86
N THR A 80 17.73 -11.99 -1.27
CA THR A 80 18.73 -11.02 -1.75
C THR A 80 19.11 -11.28 -3.22
N TYR A 81 19.14 -12.54 -3.63
CA TYR A 81 19.41 -12.91 -5.03
C TYR A 81 18.33 -12.39 -5.99
N ASP A 82 17.05 -12.52 -5.60
CA ASP A 82 15.92 -12.08 -6.44
C ASP A 82 15.96 -10.58 -6.74
N VAL A 83 16.42 -9.77 -5.78
CA VAL A 83 16.43 -8.30 -5.90
C VAL A 83 17.76 -7.73 -6.40
N SER A 84 18.86 -8.50 -6.38
CA SER A 84 20.21 -8.00 -6.68
C SER A 84 20.36 -7.42 -8.10
N GLY A 85 19.66 -7.98 -9.08
CA GLY A 85 19.66 -7.50 -10.48
C GLY A 85 18.48 -6.59 -10.83
N LYS A 86 17.70 -6.16 -9.85
CA LYS A 86 16.50 -5.33 -10.08
C LYS A 86 16.81 -3.84 -10.04
N PRO A 87 15.93 -3.00 -10.58
CA PRO A 87 16.09 -1.55 -10.51
C PRO A 87 16.26 -1.05 -9.08
N THR A 88 17.03 0.01 -8.91
CA THR A 88 17.10 0.74 -7.65
C THR A 88 15.79 1.50 -7.41
N VAL A 89 15.56 1.97 -6.17
CA VAL A 89 14.37 2.74 -5.80
C VAL A 89 14.20 3.98 -6.70
N LYS A 90 15.28 4.66 -7.05
CA LYS A 90 15.23 5.85 -7.94
C LYS A 90 14.67 5.54 -9.32
N HIS A 91 15.00 4.40 -9.86
CA HIS A 91 14.49 3.97 -11.18
C HIS A 91 13.04 3.47 -11.06
N ALA A 92 12.77 2.61 -10.09
CA ALA A 92 11.45 2.03 -9.86
C ALA A 92 10.39 3.11 -9.58
N MET A 93 10.71 4.14 -8.77
CA MET A 93 9.79 5.22 -8.48
C MET A 93 9.42 6.06 -9.70
N LYS A 94 10.36 6.31 -10.60
CA LYS A 94 10.07 7.02 -11.86
C LYS A 94 9.10 6.26 -12.75
N GLU A 95 9.24 4.94 -12.80
CA GLU A 95 8.34 4.06 -13.53
C GLU A 95 6.97 3.96 -12.87
N PHE A 96 6.96 3.79 -11.55
CA PHE A 96 5.73 3.69 -10.77
C PHE A 96 4.89 4.97 -10.87
N GLU A 97 5.48 6.15 -10.71
CA GLU A 97 4.73 7.40 -10.85
C GLU A 97 4.18 7.63 -12.25
N ARG A 98 4.93 7.24 -13.28
CA ARG A 98 4.45 7.30 -14.65
C ARG A 98 3.24 6.40 -14.87
N TRP A 99 3.25 5.22 -14.27
CA TRP A 99 2.11 4.29 -14.30
C TRP A 99 0.94 4.77 -13.44
N LEU A 100 1.22 5.31 -12.26
CA LEU A 100 0.22 5.82 -11.30
C LEU A 100 -0.62 6.94 -11.92
N GLY A 101 0.03 7.88 -12.59
CA GLY A 101 -0.62 9.08 -13.15
C GLY A 101 -0.73 10.22 -12.13
N PHE A 102 -1.02 11.40 -12.64
CA PHE A 102 -1.11 12.62 -11.84
C PHE A 102 -2.39 12.65 -11.00
N GLU A 103 -2.25 12.96 -9.72
CA GLU A 103 -3.36 13.11 -8.75
C GLU A 103 -4.33 11.91 -8.64
N THR A 104 -3.95 10.73 -9.11
CA THR A 104 -4.81 9.55 -8.96
C THR A 104 -4.93 9.18 -7.49
N PRO A 105 -6.16 9.09 -6.94
CA PRO A 105 -6.36 8.64 -5.56
C PRO A 105 -5.83 7.22 -5.37
N PHE A 106 -5.34 6.92 -4.17
CA PHE A 106 -4.92 5.58 -3.84
C PHE A 106 -5.56 5.06 -2.55
N LEU A 107 -5.48 3.76 -2.38
CA LEU A 107 -6.01 3.02 -1.27
C LEU A 107 -4.93 2.06 -0.78
N ALA A 108 -4.73 2.02 0.51
CA ALA A 108 -3.87 1.05 1.17
C ALA A 108 -4.41 0.71 2.56
N HIS A 109 -4.02 -0.44 3.08
CA HIS A 109 -4.38 -0.86 4.43
C HIS A 109 -3.29 -0.47 5.42
N ASN A 110 -3.60 0.38 6.39
CA ASN A 110 -2.61 1.04 7.24
C ASN A 110 -1.67 1.93 6.42
N ALA A 111 -2.29 2.82 5.65
CA ALA A 111 -1.62 3.66 4.65
C ALA A 111 -0.44 4.48 5.20
N THR A 112 -0.43 4.80 6.49
CA THR A 112 0.69 5.51 7.14
C THR A 112 2.01 4.74 7.06
N PHE A 113 1.95 3.41 7.08
CA PHE A 113 3.13 2.57 6.89
C PHE A 113 3.70 2.74 5.48
N ASP A 114 2.87 2.59 4.46
CA ASP A 114 3.29 2.69 3.06
C ASP A 114 3.76 4.11 2.71
N LEU A 115 3.06 5.12 3.22
CA LEU A 115 3.39 6.52 2.98
C LEU A 115 4.79 6.90 3.48
N LYS A 116 5.23 6.38 4.62
CA LYS A 116 6.60 6.61 5.10
C LYS A 116 7.66 6.14 4.11
N PHE A 117 7.45 4.96 3.51
CA PHE A 117 8.36 4.42 2.52
C PHE A 117 8.26 5.15 1.18
N LEU A 118 7.06 5.55 0.76
CA LEU A 118 6.88 6.35 -0.46
C LEU A 118 7.46 7.75 -0.33
N ASP A 119 7.37 8.37 0.84
CA ASP A 119 8.02 9.65 1.13
C ASP A 119 9.52 9.55 1.06
N TRP A 120 10.08 8.55 1.73
CA TRP A 120 11.51 8.27 1.66
C TRP A 120 11.94 8.02 0.21
N ALA A 121 11.23 7.18 -0.52
CA ALA A 121 11.53 6.86 -1.92
C ALA A 121 11.42 8.09 -2.84
N THR A 122 10.46 8.98 -2.57
CA THR A 122 10.31 10.24 -3.30
C THR A 122 11.48 11.18 -3.03
N ALA A 123 11.88 11.34 -1.77
CA ALA A 123 13.03 12.16 -1.39
C ALA A 123 14.35 11.63 -1.99
N GLU A 124 14.55 10.32 -2.01
CA GLU A 124 15.71 9.68 -2.66
C GLU A 124 15.73 9.88 -4.18
N THR A 125 14.56 9.91 -4.80
CA THR A 125 14.43 10.00 -6.26
C THR A 125 14.48 11.45 -6.75
N TRP A 126 13.84 12.35 -6.02
CA TRP A 126 13.71 13.78 -6.37
C TRP A 126 13.94 14.67 -5.14
N PRO A 127 15.20 14.97 -4.77
CA PRO A 127 15.52 15.68 -3.53
C PRO A 127 14.86 17.05 -3.34
N ASN A 128 14.44 17.70 -4.43
CA ASN A 128 13.83 19.03 -4.39
C ASN A 128 12.31 19.01 -4.63
N ARG A 129 11.71 17.83 -4.58
CA ARG A 129 10.28 17.64 -4.81
C ARG A 129 9.54 17.52 -3.49
N PRO A 130 8.26 17.96 -3.41
CA PRO A 130 7.40 17.65 -2.29
C PRO A 130 7.30 16.13 -2.05
N LEU A 131 6.92 15.77 -0.84
CA LEU A 131 6.62 14.38 -0.48
C LEU A 131 5.57 13.78 -1.41
N PHE A 132 5.44 12.47 -1.38
CA PHE A 132 4.42 11.75 -2.16
C PHE A 132 3.02 12.25 -1.79
N ASP A 133 2.39 12.98 -2.70
CA ASP A 133 1.16 13.74 -2.46
C ASP A 133 0.04 13.32 -3.42
N HIS A 134 -0.68 12.29 -3.01
CA HIS A 134 -1.89 11.82 -3.67
C HIS A 134 -3.02 11.71 -2.64
N PRO A 135 -4.26 12.02 -3.01
CA PRO A 135 -5.42 11.73 -2.14
C PRO A 135 -5.44 10.23 -1.80
N PHE A 136 -5.79 9.88 -0.57
CA PHE A 136 -5.82 8.48 -0.17
C PHE A 136 -6.98 8.11 0.75
N LEU A 137 -7.32 6.82 0.75
CA LEU A 137 -8.22 6.19 1.70
C LEU A 137 -7.47 5.08 2.42
N ASP A 138 -7.58 5.04 3.74
CA ASP A 138 -7.03 3.96 4.57
C ASP A 138 -8.12 2.94 4.90
N THR A 139 -8.01 1.74 4.35
CA THR A 139 -8.99 0.67 4.60
C THR A 139 -8.96 0.13 6.02
N LEU A 140 -7.88 0.32 6.78
CA LEU A 140 -7.85 0.02 8.21
C LEU A 140 -8.82 0.92 8.97
N GLU A 141 -8.80 2.23 8.71
CA GLU A 141 -9.71 3.19 9.32
C GLU A 141 -11.16 2.93 8.87
N MET A 142 -11.37 2.72 7.57
CA MET A 142 -12.68 2.37 7.04
C MET A 142 -13.26 1.11 7.71
N SER A 143 -12.45 0.08 7.91
CA SER A 143 -12.87 -1.14 8.59
C SER A 143 -13.28 -0.90 10.05
N ARG A 144 -12.56 -0.02 10.75
CA ARG A 144 -12.88 0.37 12.13
C ARG A 144 -14.19 1.15 12.23
N ASP A 145 -14.44 2.01 11.25
CA ASP A 145 -15.67 2.83 11.20
C ASP A 145 -16.90 1.97 10.89
N ILE A 146 -16.78 1.00 9.98
CA ILE A 146 -17.87 0.09 9.63
C ILE A 146 -18.13 -0.94 10.73
N HIS A 147 -17.09 -1.44 11.36
CA HIS A 147 -17.14 -2.54 12.34
C HIS A 147 -16.44 -2.19 13.66
N PRO A 148 -16.93 -1.19 14.40
CA PRO A 148 -16.31 -0.81 15.68
C PRO A 148 -16.38 -1.94 16.74
N GLU A 149 -17.23 -2.93 16.55
CA GLU A 149 -17.42 -4.06 17.44
C GLU A 149 -16.35 -5.13 17.30
N ILE A 150 -15.62 -5.20 16.17
CA ILE A 150 -14.57 -6.20 15.99
C ILE A 150 -13.24 -5.72 16.57
N ARG A 151 -12.46 -6.67 17.06
CA ARG A 151 -11.21 -6.38 17.78
C ARG A 151 -9.98 -6.27 16.86
N HIS A 152 -9.99 -7.01 15.77
CA HIS A 152 -8.84 -7.15 14.89
C HIS A 152 -9.21 -6.76 13.45
N HIS A 153 -8.46 -5.79 12.92
CA HIS A 153 -8.68 -5.20 11.60
C HIS A 153 -7.48 -5.39 10.65
N LYS A 154 -6.58 -6.35 10.95
CA LYS A 154 -5.49 -6.67 10.03
C LYS A 154 -6.03 -7.30 8.74
N VAL A 155 -5.33 -7.12 7.63
CA VAL A 155 -5.69 -7.76 6.36
C VAL A 155 -5.91 -9.26 6.54
N ALA A 156 -4.99 -9.95 7.23
CA ALA A 156 -5.08 -11.38 7.51
C ALA A 156 -6.38 -11.81 8.23
N ASP A 157 -6.94 -10.95 9.08
CA ASP A 157 -8.20 -11.22 9.78
C ASP A 157 -9.41 -10.92 8.88
N LEU A 158 -9.35 -9.81 8.14
CA LEU A 158 -10.44 -9.37 7.28
C LEU A 158 -10.64 -10.30 6.07
N ILE A 159 -9.56 -10.77 5.42
CA ILE A 159 -9.68 -11.71 4.29
C ILE A 159 -10.37 -13.02 4.69
N LYS A 160 -10.14 -13.49 5.92
CA LYS A 160 -10.84 -14.66 6.48
C LYS A 160 -12.29 -14.35 6.80
N ARG A 161 -12.54 -13.22 7.48
CA ARG A 161 -13.89 -12.79 7.84
C ARG A 161 -14.80 -12.67 6.62
N TYR A 162 -14.29 -12.09 5.54
CA TYR A 162 -15.03 -11.86 4.31
C TYR A 162 -14.91 -12.99 3.27
N HIS A 163 -14.23 -14.08 3.62
CA HIS A 163 -14.01 -15.23 2.72
C HIS A 163 -13.32 -14.84 1.39
N VAL A 164 -12.42 -13.86 1.44
CA VAL A 164 -11.63 -13.42 0.28
C VAL A 164 -10.48 -14.39 0.02
N ALA A 165 -9.77 -14.79 1.06
CA ALA A 165 -8.67 -15.74 1.01
C ALA A 165 -8.44 -16.38 2.41
N ASP A 166 -7.75 -17.51 2.42
CA ASP A 166 -7.39 -18.20 3.68
C ASP A 166 -6.15 -17.57 4.34
N VAL A 167 -5.23 -17.07 3.52
CA VAL A 167 -3.95 -16.50 3.96
C VAL A 167 -3.55 -15.28 3.13
N GLU A 168 -2.86 -14.37 3.77
CA GLU A 168 -2.14 -13.27 3.12
C GLU A 168 -0.86 -13.82 2.47
N GLN A 169 -0.58 -13.42 1.23
CA GLN A 169 0.52 -14.00 0.46
C GLN A 169 1.87 -13.35 0.76
N HIS A 170 1.87 -12.17 1.37
CA HIS A 170 3.07 -11.34 1.59
C HIS A 170 3.86 -11.10 0.31
N ARG A 171 3.12 -10.86 -0.77
CA ARG A 171 3.62 -10.42 -2.08
C ARG A 171 2.77 -9.26 -2.55
N ALA A 172 3.40 -8.14 -2.79
CA ALA A 172 2.75 -6.84 -2.91
C ALA A 172 1.59 -6.82 -3.93
N LEU A 173 1.73 -7.42 -5.10
CA LEU A 173 0.62 -7.46 -6.08
C LEU A 173 -0.54 -8.34 -5.61
N SER A 174 -0.27 -9.52 -5.06
CA SER A 174 -1.31 -10.40 -4.52
C SER A 174 -2.07 -9.74 -3.39
N ASP A 175 -1.36 -9.07 -2.51
CA ASP A 175 -1.94 -8.41 -1.34
C ASP A 175 -2.76 -7.18 -1.76
N ALA A 176 -2.30 -6.40 -2.75
CA ALA A 176 -3.10 -5.34 -3.36
C ALA A 176 -4.41 -5.86 -4.00
N MET A 177 -4.39 -7.03 -4.63
CA MET A 177 -5.60 -7.67 -5.17
C MET A 177 -6.55 -8.11 -4.06
N GLN A 178 -6.05 -8.67 -2.96
CA GLN A 178 -6.85 -9.02 -1.79
C GLN A 178 -7.47 -7.78 -1.14
N GLU A 179 -6.70 -6.72 -0.99
CA GLU A 179 -7.22 -5.43 -0.48
C GLU A 179 -8.31 -4.85 -1.38
N GLN A 180 -8.17 -4.93 -2.70
CA GLN A 180 -9.21 -4.51 -3.63
C GLN A 180 -10.52 -5.30 -3.41
N ALA A 181 -10.43 -6.60 -3.22
CA ALA A 181 -11.60 -7.44 -2.95
C ALA A 181 -12.25 -7.09 -1.60
N LEU A 182 -11.46 -6.88 -0.56
CA LEU A 182 -11.92 -6.41 0.75
C LEU A 182 -12.63 -5.06 0.63
N TYR A 183 -12.02 -4.11 -0.06
CA TYR A 183 -12.57 -2.78 -0.26
C TYR A 183 -13.94 -2.81 -0.93
N GLN A 184 -14.11 -3.64 -1.97
CA GLN A 184 -15.41 -3.78 -2.63
C GLN A 184 -16.52 -4.28 -1.70
N ILE A 185 -16.19 -5.19 -0.78
CA ILE A 185 -17.13 -5.70 0.21
C ILE A 185 -17.46 -4.62 1.22
N MET A 186 -16.44 -3.93 1.76
CA MET A 186 -16.62 -2.85 2.73
C MET A 186 -17.41 -1.67 2.16
N CYS A 187 -17.25 -1.35 0.87
CA CYS A 187 -18.08 -0.34 0.21
C CYS A 187 -19.57 -0.71 0.24
N LYS A 188 -19.91 -1.97 -0.04
CA LYS A 188 -21.30 -2.43 0.02
C LYS A 188 -21.86 -2.31 1.43
N GLU A 189 -21.10 -2.68 2.46
CA GLU A 189 -21.52 -2.54 3.85
C GLU A 189 -21.67 -1.08 4.25
N TYR A 190 -20.74 -0.21 3.84
CA TYR A 190 -20.80 1.22 4.10
C TYR A 190 -22.09 1.85 3.57
N PHE A 191 -22.48 1.54 2.34
CA PHE A 191 -23.70 2.08 1.74
C PHE A 191 -24.98 1.41 2.24
N LEU A 192 -24.92 0.17 2.75
CA LEU A 192 -26.09 -0.51 3.34
C LEU A 192 -26.35 -0.07 4.79
N GLY A 193 -25.33 0.41 5.50
CA GLY A 193 -25.43 0.89 6.87
C GLY A 193 -25.75 2.39 6.99
N ALA A 194 -25.85 3.10 5.87
CA ALA A 194 -26.12 4.53 5.81
C ALA A 194 -27.64 4.83 5.73
#